data_867cfaad41ade808774f64187f35d487
#
_entry.id   867cfaad41ade808774f64187f35d487
#
_cell.length_a   1.000
_cell.length_b   1.000
_cell.length_c   1.000
_cell.angle_alpha   90.00
_cell.angle_beta   90.00
_cell.angle_gamma   90.00
#
_symmetry.space_group_name_H-M   'P 1'
#
loop_
_entity.id
_entity.type
_entity.pdbx_description
1 polymer ?
#
loop_
_entity_poly.entity_id
_entity_poly.type
_entity_poly.pdbx_seq_one_letter_code
_entity_poly.pdbx_strand_id
1 'polypeptide(L)'
;MDILNKAKTGKKERPIKVVQFGEGNFLRGFVDYMIDIANEQGKFDGDIVLIKPIEFGNLDMFHKQDCQYTVSLRGNVNGEAKIINRIVTSVADAVDTYNEYDKYMGLAEIDTLRFVVSNTTEAGIVYDDTDKFELEPPKTFPGKLTKFLYHRFETFKGDMSKGLVMLPVELIDDNGIMLKKCVMQLIELWGLGDEFKKWVDEACVFTSTLVDRIITGYPRATEQEEWEKLGYEDHIMVTGEPFALWVIESAKDISKEFPLPDAGLPVIFTDNQKPYKQRKVRILNGAHTSFVLASYLCGNDIVRQSMQDDDIRNFMLKTIYDEVIPTLSLPEDELKQFAGEVVNRFNNPYVDHALLAISLNSVSKWRARCMPSLLGYVEKTGKLPAHLTFSIAALMAFYTGTEIRDKALIGHRDGQEYNIMDDKAVLEFFAANCEKDTKTFVTSFLGNEDFFGQDLNKVPGLTDAVVAYLDDIKANGMRAALCKIS
;
A
#
# COMPACT_ATOMS: atom_id res chain seq x y z
N MET A 1 -33.78 11.82 -1.34
CA MET A 1 -32.78 12.81 -0.87
C MET A 1 -32.20 13.52 -2.08
N ASP A 2 -31.65 14.73 -1.92
CA ASP A 2 -30.98 15.38 -3.04
C ASP A 2 -29.56 14.87 -3.19
N ILE A 3 -29.08 14.78 -4.42
CA ILE A 3 -27.71 14.38 -4.73
C ILE A 3 -26.72 15.50 -4.33
N LEU A 4 -25.57 15.11 -3.76
CA LEU A 4 -24.47 16.04 -3.44
C LEU A 4 -23.98 16.75 -4.71
N ASN A 5 -23.79 18.06 -4.64
CA ASN A 5 -23.29 18.88 -5.75
C ASN A 5 -22.75 20.24 -5.26
N LYS A 6 -22.21 21.05 -6.17
CA LYS A 6 -21.65 22.39 -5.87
C LYS A 6 -22.63 23.34 -5.18
N ALA A 7 -23.93 23.26 -5.49
CA ALA A 7 -24.92 24.13 -4.87
C ALA A 7 -25.07 23.86 -3.37
N LYS A 8 -24.81 22.63 -2.93
CA LYS A 8 -24.82 22.26 -1.50
C LYS A 8 -23.52 22.61 -0.78
N THR A 9 -22.37 22.50 -1.45
CA THR A 9 -21.05 22.66 -0.82
C THR A 9 -20.54 24.10 -0.82
N GLY A 10 -21.02 24.93 -1.75
CA GLY A 10 -20.48 26.28 -1.94
C GLY A 10 -19.01 26.27 -2.41
N LYS A 11 -18.61 25.23 -3.17
CA LYS A 11 -17.24 25.08 -3.66
C LYS A 11 -16.70 26.37 -4.25
N LYS A 12 -15.51 26.77 -3.80
CA LYS A 12 -14.74 27.87 -4.42
C LYS A 12 -13.94 27.32 -5.60
N GLU A 13 -13.93 28.01 -6.70
CA GLU A 13 -13.03 27.71 -7.82
C GLU A 13 -11.61 28.12 -7.50
N ARG A 14 -10.65 27.29 -7.88
CA ARG A 14 -9.22 27.50 -7.72
C ARG A 14 -8.52 27.23 -9.04
N PRO A 15 -7.29 27.74 -9.25
CA PRO A 15 -6.50 27.40 -10.42
C PRO A 15 -6.25 25.88 -10.49
N ILE A 16 -6.29 25.32 -11.68
CA ILE A 16 -5.92 23.92 -11.88
C ILE A 16 -4.41 23.78 -11.73
N LYS A 17 -3.97 23.08 -10.71
CA LYS A 17 -2.55 22.79 -10.42
C LYS A 17 -2.20 21.33 -10.58
N VAL A 18 -3.18 20.44 -10.60
CA VAL A 18 -2.98 18.97 -10.60
C VAL A 18 -3.81 18.33 -11.71
N VAL A 19 -3.20 17.45 -12.49
CA VAL A 19 -3.90 16.41 -13.24
C VAL A 19 -3.62 15.06 -12.60
N GLN A 20 -4.65 14.22 -12.52
CA GLN A 20 -4.58 12.97 -11.81
C GLN A 20 -5.04 11.80 -12.68
N PHE A 21 -4.11 10.94 -13.09
CA PHE A 21 -4.40 9.72 -13.84
C PHE A 21 -4.92 8.63 -12.90
N GLY A 22 -6.23 8.46 -12.93
CA GLY A 22 -7.00 7.55 -12.09
C GLY A 22 -8.04 8.29 -11.25
N GLU A 23 -9.28 7.82 -11.35
CA GLU A 23 -10.45 8.30 -10.60
C GLU A 23 -10.84 7.33 -9.48
N GLY A 24 -9.95 6.36 -9.21
CA GLY A 24 -10.20 5.26 -8.29
C GLY A 24 -10.33 5.68 -6.82
N ASN A 25 -10.88 4.76 -6.02
CA ASN A 25 -11.15 5.00 -4.60
C ASN A 25 -9.91 5.43 -3.81
N PHE A 26 -8.72 4.87 -4.14
CA PHE A 26 -7.51 5.18 -3.39
C PHE A 26 -7.12 6.65 -3.52
N LEU A 27 -7.00 7.17 -4.74
CA LEU A 27 -6.62 8.57 -4.96
C LEU A 27 -7.61 9.54 -4.33
N ARG A 28 -8.89 9.27 -4.46
CA ARG A 28 -9.96 10.07 -3.89
C ARG A 28 -9.92 10.14 -2.36
N GLY A 29 -9.68 9.00 -1.70
CA GLY A 29 -9.56 8.92 -0.25
C GLY A 29 -8.17 9.27 0.28
N PHE A 30 -7.20 9.57 -0.58
CA PHE A 30 -5.81 9.84 -0.21
C PHE A 30 -5.33 11.20 -0.72
N VAL A 31 -5.05 11.33 -2.01
CA VAL A 31 -4.49 12.56 -2.60
C VAL A 31 -5.50 13.69 -2.58
N ASP A 32 -6.70 13.44 -3.13
CA ASP A 32 -7.73 14.47 -3.26
C ASP A 32 -8.18 14.95 -1.87
N TYR A 33 -8.32 14.03 -0.91
CA TYR A 33 -8.62 14.33 0.49
C TYR A 33 -7.56 15.22 1.14
N MET A 34 -6.26 14.93 0.90
CA MET A 34 -5.17 15.73 1.47
C MET A 34 -5.09 17.12 0.84
N ILE A 35 -5.24 17.21 -0.47
CA ILE A 35 -5.26 18.50 -1.18
C ILE A 35 -6.45 19.35 -0.72
N ASP A 36 -7.61 18.72 -0.48
CA ASP A 36 -8.79 19.44 0.03
C ASP A 36 -8.55 20.05 1.41
N ILE A 37 -7.90 19.32 2.32
CA ILE A 37 -7.49 19.85 3.63
C ILE A 37 -6.51 21.02 3.47
N ALA A 38 -5.50 20.85 2.62
CA ALA A 38 -4.50 21.90 2.40
C ALA A 38 -5.12 23.16 1.77
N ASN A 39 -6.11 22.99 0.90
CA ASN A 39 -6.88 24.11 0.32
C ASN A 39 -7.73 24.82 1.38
N GLU A 40 -8.41 24.10 2.26
CA GLU A 40 -9.21 24.69 3.35
C GLU A 40 -8.35 25.52 4.29
N GLN A 41 -7.12 25.07 4.54
CA GLN A 41 -6.15 25.79 5.37
C GLN A 41 -5.39 26.89 4.62
N GLY A 42 -5.68 27.13 3.34
CA GLY A 42 -5.02 28.15 2.51
C GLY A 42 -3.54 27.85 2.23
N LYS A 43 -3.14 26.56 2.26
CA LYS A 43 -1.73 26.15 2.06
C LYS A 43 -1.42 25.84 0.60
N PHE A 44 -2.36 25.26 -0.16
CA PHE A 44 -2.09 24.81 -1.53
C PHE A 44 -2.72 25.71 -2.61
N ASP A 45 -3.99 26.07 -2.45
CA ASP A 45 -4.77 26.90 -3.39
C ASP A 45 -4.74 26.36 -4.83
N GLY A 46 -5.16 25.10 -5.01
CA GLY A 46 -5.16 24.44 -6.32
C GLY A 46 -6.20 23.34 -6.42
N ASP A 47 -6.85 23.24 -7.56
CA ASP A 47 -7.80 22.17 -7.88
C ASP A 47 -7.16 21.08 -8.76
N ILE A 48 -7.81 19.92 -8.74
CA ILE A 48 -7.44 18.67 -9.44
C ILE A 48 -8.40 18.46 -10.60
N VAL A 49 -7.89 18.01 -11.75
CA VAL A 49 -8.69 17.40 -12.81
C VAL A 49 -8.38 15.90 -12.85
N LEU A 50 -9.41 15.08 -12.66
CA LEU A 50 -9.30 13.62 -12.78
C LEU A 50 -9.20 13.22 -14.25
N ILE A 51 -8.32 12.30 -14.55
CA ILE A 51 -8.16 11.71 -15.87
C ILE A 51 -8.52 10.23 -15.80
N LYS A 52 -9.57 9.81 -16.52
CA LYS A 52 -9.89 8.40 -16.71
C LYS A 52 -8.99 7.83 -17.81
N PRO A 53 -7.97 7.02 -17.48
CA PRO A 53 -6.94 6.60 -18.45
C PRO A 53 -7.29 5.32 -19.21
N ILE A 54 -8.43 4.67 -18.91
CA ILE A 54 -8.86 3.40 -19.48
C ILE A 54 -10.15 3.55 -20.28
N GLU A 55 -10.39 2.66 -21.24
CA GLU A 55 -11.57 2.71 -22.10
C GLU A 55 -12.85 2.40 -21.33
N PHE A 56 -12.79 1.49 -20.36
CA PHE A 56 -13.97 1.01 -19.63
C PHE A 56 -14.39 1.95 -18.50
N GLY A 57 -15.69 1.85 -18.13
CA GLY A 57 -16.30 2.69 -17.12
C GLY A 57 -16.75 4.06 -17.68
N ASN A 58 -17.42 4.84 -16.85
CA ASN A 58 -17.89 6.18 -17.19
C ASN A 58 -17.71 7.16 -16.03
N LEU A 59 -17.85 8.44 -16.31
CA LEU A 59 -17.71 9.53 -15.35
C LEU A 59 -19.06 10.19 -14.99
N ASP A 60 -20.20 9.56 -15.36
CA ASP A 60 -21.53 10.14 -15.24
C ASP A 60 -21.83 10.64 -13.82
N MET A 61 -21.50 9.85 -12.79
CA MET A 61 -21.74 10.24 -11.40
C MET A 61 -20.80 11.34 -10.93
N PHE A 62 -19.57 11.38 -11.45
CA PHE A 62 -18.68 12.51 -11.18
C PHE A 62 -19.26 13.81 -11.70
N HIS A 63 -19.75 13.82 -12.94
CA HIS A 63 -20.37 15.01 -13.53
C HIS A 63 -21.68 15.37 -12.83
N LYS A 64 -22.53 14.38 -12.50
CA LYS A 64 -23.79 14.62 -11.76
C LYS A 64 -23.57 15.27 -10.39
N GLN A 65 -22.48 14.95 -9.73
CA GLN A 65 -22.13 15.46 -8.42
C GLN A 65 -21.16 16.66 -8.48
N ASP A 66 -20.93 17.23 -9.67
CA ASP A 66 -19.92 18.29 -9.88
C ASP A 66 -18.55 17.90 -9.30
N CYS A 67 -18.17 16.63 -9.42
CA CYS A 67 -16.98 16.02 -8.84
C CYS A 67 -16.85 16.17 -7.31
N GLN A 68 -17.96 16.41 -6.59
CA GLN A 68 -18.00 16.47 -5.13
C GLN A 68 -18.33 15.09 -4.58
N TYR A 69 -17.68 14.68 -3.53
CA TYR A 69 -17.94 13.39 -2.87
C TYR A 69 -17.48 13.39 -1.42
N THR A 70 -18.04 12.49 -0.64
CA THR A 70 -17.71 12.31 0.77
C THR A 70 -16.61 11.27 0.92
N VAL A 71 -15.58 11.59 1.68
CA VAL A 71 -14.64 10.62 2.25
C VAL A 71 -15.01 10.39 3.70
N SER A 72 -15.37 9.14 4.03
CA SER A 72 -15.71 8.70 5.39
C SER A 72 -14.59 7.84 5.96
N LEU A 73 -13.77 8.41 6.84
CA LEU A 73 -12.67 7.72 7.49
C LEU A 73 -13.15 7.15 8.83
N ARG A 74 -12.93 5.84 9.03
CA ARG A 74 -13.45 5.08 10.18
C ARG A 74 -12.34 4.29 10.85
N GLY A 75 -12.15 4.48 12.14
CA GLY A 75 -11.10 3.80 12.87
C GLY A 75 -10.84 4.38 14.24
N ASN A 76 -9.77 3.89 14.87
CA ASN A 76 -9.30 4.43 16.13
C ASN A 76 -8.47 5.69 15.90
N VAL A 77 -8.81 6.76 16.57
CA VAL A 77 -8.05 8.00 16.65
C VAL A 77 -7.79 8.30 18.13
N ASN A 78 -6.53 8.24 18.55
CA ASN A 78 -6.13 8.39 19.95
C ASN A 78 -6.85 7.43 20.91
N GLY A 79 -7.03 6.17 20.48
CA GLY A 79 -7.70 5.13 21.28
C GLY A 79 -9.22 5.16 21.28
N GLU A 80 -9.86 6.11 20.59
CA GLU A 80 -11.31 6.22 20.47
C GLU A 80 -11.77 5.86 19.06
N ALA A 81 -12.84 5.08 18.95
CA ALA A 81 -13.49 4.81 17.67
C ALA A 81 -14.16 6.07 17.13
N LYS A 82 -13.75 6.52 15.94
CA LYS A 82 -14.27 7.73 15.29
C LYS A 82 -14.66 7.50 13.85
N ILE A 83 -15.67 8.26 13.41
CA ILE A 83 -16.03 8.41 12.01
C ILE A 83 -15.81 9.89 11.66
N ILE A 84 -14.99 10.14 10.65
CA ILE A 84 -14.66 11.47 10.16
C ILE A 84 -15.20 11.56 8.73
N ASN A 85 -16.26 12.35 8.54
CA ASN A 85 -16.82 12.61 7.21
C ASN A 85 -16.31 13.96 6.69
N ARG A 86 -15.79 13.96 5.48
CA ARG A 86 -15.37 15.17 4.77
C ARG A 86 -15.89 15.16 3.35
N ILE A 87 -16.56 16.25 2.95
CA ILE A 87 -16.87 16.47 1.54
C ILE A 87 -15.62 17.02 0.87
N VAL A 88 -15.08 16.28 -0.10
CA VAL A 88 -13.94 16.71 -0.92
C VAL A 88 -14.44 17.64 -2.00
N THR A 89 -13.84 18.82 -2.06
CA THR A 89 -14.14 19.91 -3.00
C THR A 89 -12.95 20.30 -3.88
N SER A 90 -11.83 19.63 -3.72
CA SER A 90 -10.59 19.88 -4.46
C SER A 90 -10.61 19.43 -5.91
N VAL A 91 -11.62 18.65 -6.32
CA VAL A 91 -11.74 18.16 -7.69
C VAL A 91 -12.62 19.11 -8.51
N ALA A 92 -12.06 19.67 -9.57
CA ALA A 92 -12.76 20.63 -10.44
C ALA A 92 -13.55 19.94 -11.54
N ASP A 93 -12.99 18.90 -12.14
CA ASP A 93 -13.53 18.21 -13.31
C ASP A 93 -13.00 16.77 -13.39
N ALA A 94 -13.63 15.96 -14.24
CA ALA A 94 -13.21 14.62 -14.61
C ALA A 94 -13.28 14.46 -16.13
N VAL A 95 -12.21 13.95 -16.75
CA VAL A 95 -12.03 13.88 -18.21
C VAL A 95 -11.75 12.45 -18.65
N ASP A 96 -12.49 11.98 -19.63
CA ASP A 96 -12.30 10.68 -20.25
C ASP A 96 -11.37 10.79 -21.46
N THR A 97 -10.18 10.19 -21.37
CA THR A 97 -9.18 10.29 -22.45
C THR A 97 -9.62 9.70 -23.78
N TYR A 98 -10.58 8.77 -23.77
CA TYR A 98 -11.10 8.12 -24.99
C TYR A 98 -12.25 8.86 -25.63
N ASN A 99 -13.08 9.53 -24.83
CA ASN A 99 -14.26 10.24 -25.33
C ASN A 99 -14.08 11.76 -25.39
N GLU A 100 -13.11 12.32 -24.67
CA GLU A 100 -12.84 13.76 -24.56
C GLU A 100 -11.36 14.07 -24.80
N TYR A 101 -10.75 13.44 -25.82
CA TYR A 101 -9.31 13.51 -26.06
C TYR A 101 -8.78 14.95 -26.19
N ASP A 102 -9.46 15.81 -26.95
CA ASP A 102 -9.07 17.22 -27.10
C ASP A 102 -9.09 17.98 -25.77
N LYS A 103 -10.09 17.70 -24.94
CA LYS A 103 -10.20 18.30 -23.60
C LYS A 103 -9.06 17.82 -22.71
N TYR A 104 -8.71 16.53 -22.77
CA TYR A 104 -7.56 15.97 -22.06
C TYR A 104 -6.26 16.64 -22.49
N MET A 105 -6.00 16.79 -23.79
CA MET A 105 -4.80 17.42 -24.30
C MET A 105 -4.74 18.90 -23.96
N GLY A 106 -5.89 19.62 -23.99
CA GLY A 106 -5.98 21.02 -23.59
C GLY A 106 -5.58 21.30 -22.13
N LEU A 107 -5.61 20.30 -21.25
CA LEU A 107 -5.08 20.45 -19.88
C LEU A 107 -3.58 20.71 -19.86
N ALA A 108 -2.83 20.22 -20.85
CA ALA A 108 -1.40 20.48 -20.97
C ALA A 108 -1.06 21.96 -21.24
N GLU A 109 -2.01 22.74 -21.73
CA GLU A 109 -1.87 24.16 -22.05
C GLU A 109 -2.08 25.08 -20.82
N ILE A 110 -2.58 24.54 -19.71
CA ILE A 110 -2.87 25.30 -18.49
C ILE A 110 -1.55 25.79 -17.87
N ASP A 111 -1.40 27.12 -17.77
CA ASP A 111 -0.21 27.76 -17.25
C ASP A 111 0.09 27.41 -15.79
N THR A 112 -0.95 27.30 -14.96
CA THR A 112 -0.87 27.01 -13.53
C THR A 112 -0.65 25.52 -13.21
N LEU A 113 -0.78 24.62 -14.20
CA LEU A 113 -0.58 23.20 -14.01
C LEU A 113 0.88 22.90 -13.61
N ARG A 114 1.07 22.17 -12.52
CA ARG A 114 2.39 21.85 -12.00
C ARG A 114 2.59 20.39 -11.64
N PHE A 115 1.54 19.69 -11.25
CA PHE A 115 1.63 18.31 -10.70
C PHE A 115 0.86 17.31 -11.55
N VAL A 116 1.46 16.14 -11.70
CA VAL A 116 0.82 14.94 -12.28
C VAL A 116 0.84 13.85 -11.24
N VAL A 117 -0.32 13.45 -10.77
CA VAL A 117 -0.49 12.30 -9.87
C VAL A 117 -0.94 11.09 -10.69
N SER A 118 -0.51 9.89 -10.34
CA SER A 118 -0.99 8.68 -10.99
C SER A 118 -1.17 7.51 -10.02
N ASN A 119 -2.20 6.70 -10.28
CA ASN A 119 -2.39 5.37 -9.69
C ASN A 119 -3.10 4.48 -10.71
N THR A 120 -2.34 3.98 -11.65
CA THR A 120 -2.80 3.20 -12.80
C THR A 120 -2.63 1.69 -12.59
N THR A 121 -2.58 1.24 -11.34
CA THR A 121 -2.27 -0.11 -10.87
C THR A 121 -0.80 -0.52 -11.03
N GLU A 122 -0.41 -1.65 -10.45
CA GLU A 122 0.95 -2.20 -10.54
C GLU A 122 1.38 -2.52 -11.99
N ALA A 123 0.41 -2.75 -12.89
CA ALA A 123 0.65 -3.01 -14.31
C ALA A 123 0.61 -1.74 -15.18
N GLY A 124 0.36 -0.57 -14.62
CA GLY A 124 0.14 0.66 -15.38
C GLY A 124 1.42 1.35 -15.86
N ILE A 125 2.50 1.27 -15.07
CA ILE A 125 3.81 1.83 -15.46
C ILE A 125 4.59 0.77 -16.25
N VAL A 126 4.28 0.66 -17.53
CA VAL A 126 4.87 -0.32 -18.45
C VAL A 126 5.25 0.36 -19.77
N TYR A 127 6.41 -0.05 -20.32
CA TYR A 127 6.80 0.29 -21.67
C TYR A 127 6.24 -0.74 -22.66
N ASP A 128 5.61 -0.26 -23.73
CA ASP A 128 5.12 -1.06 -24.85
C ASP A 128 5.72 -0.48 -26.14
N ASP A 129 6.55 -1.24 -26.83
CA ASP A 129 7.19 -0.85 -28.09
C ASP A 129 6.22 -0.82 -29.28
N THR A 130 4.99 -1.34 -29.09
CA THR A 130 3.90 -1.25 -30.07
C THR A 130 3.01 -0.04 -29.90
N ASP A 131 3.20 0.76 -28.84
CA ASP A 131 2.46 2.00 -28.63
C ASP A 131 2.87 3.06 -29.66
N LYS A 132 1.92 3.82 -30.16
CA LYS A 132 2.15 4.77 -31.27
C LYS A 132 1.74 6.17 -30.88
N PHE A 133 2.56 7.13 -31.31
CA PHE A 133 2.31 8.56 -31.07
C PHE A 133 1.01 9.06 -31.72
N GLU A 134 0.62 8.51 -32.89
CA GLU A 134 -0.58 8.92 -33.63
C GLU A 134 -1.88 8.48 -32.98
N LEU A 135 -1.84 7.54 -32.02
CA LEU A 135 -3.04 7.08 -31.32
C LEU A 135 -3.61 8.20 -30.43
N GLU A 136 -4.93 8.25 -30.36
CA GLU A 136 -5.70 9.23 -29.59
C GLU A 136 -6.79 8.56 -28.72
N PRO A 137 -6.41 8.18 -27.50
CA PRO A 137 -5.10 8.32 -26.82
C PRO A 137 -4.13 7.18 -27.18
N PRO A 138 -2.81 7.33 -26.84
CA PRO A 138 -1.89 6.22 -26.78
C PRO A 138 -2.37 5.10 -25.85
N LYS A 139 -1.89 3.87 -26.04
CA LYS A 139 -2.40 2.69 -25.31
C LYS A 139 -2.05 2.72 -23.83
N THR A 140 -0.76 2.94 -23.52
CA THR A 140 -0.24 2.86 -22.17
C THR A 140 -0.40 4.17 -21.41
N PHE A 141 -0.37 4.12 -20.07
CA PHE A 141 -0.31 5.34 -19.25
C PHE A 141 0.97 6.16 -19.53
N PRO A 142 2.18 5.55 -19.57
CA PRO A 142 3.37 6.30 -19.95
C PRO A 142 3.28 6.90 -21.36
N GLY A 143 2.60 6.25 -22.30
CA GLY A 143 2.34 6.79 -23.64
C GLY A 143 1.46 8.04 -23.59
N LYS A 144 0.34 7.97 -22.89
CA LYS A 144 -0.55 9.12 -22.65
C LYS A 144 0.21 10.28 -22.02
N LEU A 145 0.99 10.01 -20.97
CA LEU A 145 1.79 11.01 -20.29
C LEU A 145 2.87 11.61 -21.21
N THR A 146 3.58 10.81 -21.99
CA THR A 146 4.63 11.28 -22.89
C THR A 146 4.05 12.24 -23.94
N LYS A 147 2.91 11.87 -24.55
CA LYS A 147 2.21 12.73 -25.52
C LYS A 147 1.70 14.02 -24.88
N PHE A 148 1.19 13.96 -23.66
CA PHE A 148 0.79 15.12 -22.87
C PHE A 148 1.96 16.07 -22.55
N LEU A 149 3.10 15.53 -22.15
CA LEU A 149 4.31 16.30 -21.89
C LEU A 149 4.87 16.93 -23.17
N TYR A 150 4.81 16.21 -24.31
CA TYR A 150 5.23 16.72 -25.60
C TYR A 150 4.35 17.90 -26.05
N HIS A 151 3.04 17.77 -25.92
CA HIS A 151 2.11 18.88 -26.23
C HIS A 151 2.37 20.11 -25.36
N ARG A 152 2.66 19.90 -24.06
CA ARG A 152 3.03 21.00 -23.16
C ARG A 152 4.35 21.66 -23.57
N PHE A 153 5.37 20.87 -23.92
CA PHE A 153 6.66 21.38 -24.41
C PHE A 153 6.48 22.25 -25.65
N GLU A 154 5.71 21.80 -26.63
CA GLU A 154 5.41 22.57 -27.84
C GLU A 154 4.64 23.87 -27.53
N THR A 155 3.60 23.78 -26.69
CA THR A 155 2.76 24.93 -26.29
C THR A 155 3.60 26.04 -25.66
N PHE A 156 4.48 25.67 -24.74
CA PHE A 156 5.33 26.63 -24.02
C PHE A 156 6.73 26.80 -24.64
N LYS A 157 6.95 26.26 -25.85
CA LYS A 157 8.19 26.41 -26.63
C LYS A 157 9.45 26.04 -25.85
N GLY A 158 9.37 24.96 -25.10
CA GLY A 158 10.48 24.46 -24.31
C GLY A 158 10.84 25.27 -23.08
N ASP A 159 9.95 26.12 -22.57
CA ASP A 159 10.20 26.90 -21.34
C ASP A 159 10.45 25.94 -20.17
N MET A 160 11.64 25.99 -19.59
CA MET A 160 12.07 25.14 -18.48
C MET A 160 11.25 25.34 -17.21
N SER A 161 10.63 26.50 -17.02
CA SER A 161 9.77 26.79 -15.87
C SER A 161 8.40 26.05 -15.93
N LYS A 162 8.04 25.50 -17.10
CA LYS A 162 6.79 24.80 -17.35
C LYS A 162 6.89 23.28 -17.19
N GLY A 163 8.04 22.78 -16.75
CA GLY A 163 8.19 21.37 -16.37
C GLY A 163 7.21 20.98 -15.27
N LEU A 164 6.82 19.69 -15.24
CA LEU A 164 5.87 19.15 -14.28
C LEU A 164 6.54 18.26 -13.24
N VAL A 165 5.91 18.12 -12.09
CA VAL A 165 6.30 17.19 -11.03
C VAL A 165 5.39 15.97 -11.11
N MET A 166 5.97 14.80 -11.39
CA MET A 166 5.27 13.51 -11.37
C MET A 166 5.31 12.92 -9.97
N LEU A 167 4.14 12.57 -9.46
CA LEU A 167 3.86 11.98 -8.14
C LEU A 167 3.15 10.63 -8.34
N PRO A 168 3.84 9.60 -8.85
CA PRO A 168 3.25 8.27 -9.00
C PRO A 168 3.04 7.63 -7.63
N VAL A 169 1.86 7.04 -7.40
CA VAL A 169 1.53 6.34 -6.15
C VAL A 169 1.21 4.86 -6.37
N GLU A 170 1.56 4.33 -7.51
CA GLU A 170 1.51 2.90 -7.83
C GLU A 170 2.39 2.10 -6.87
N LEU A 171 1.90 0.92 -6.45
CA LEU A 171 2.62 0.04 -5.51
C LEU A 171 3.75 -0.74 -6.19
N ILE A 172 4.64 -0.02 -6.86
CA ILE A 172 5.86 -0.57 -7.50
C ILE A 172 7.09 0.08 -6.88
N ASP A 173 8.15 -0.70 -6.76
CA ASP A 173 9.44 -0.18 -6.30
C ASP A 173 9.99 0.85 -7.30
N ASP A 174 10.48 1.97 -6.76
CA ASP A 174 11.08 3.05 -7.56
C ASP A 174 10.13 3.54 -8.68
N ASN A 175 8.83 3.67 -8.37
CA ASN A 175 7.77 3.98 -9.33
C ASN A 175 8.07 5.19 -10.21
N GLY A 176 8.65 6.26 -9.66
CA GLY A 176 9.03 7.44 -10.44
C GLY A 176 10.21 7.21 -11.38
N ILE A 177 11.21 6.42 -10.96
CA ILE A 177 12.34 6.03 -11.80
C ILE A 177 11.85 5.17 -12.97
N MET A 178 10.95 4.23 -12.69
CA MET A 178 10.34 3.38 -13.71
C MET A 178 9.49 4.18 -14.69
N LEU A 179 8.69 5.14 -14.20
CA LEU A 179 7.87 6.01 -15.03
C LEU A 179 8.76 6.88 -15.94
N LYS A 180 9.83 7.50 -15.40
CA LYS A 180 10.79 8.27 -16.19
C LYS A 180 11.43 7.42 -17.28
N LYS A 181 11.83 6.21 -16.93
CA LYS A 181 12.42 5.26 -17.89
C LYS A 181 11.47 4.98 -19.06
N CYS A 182 10.19 4.68 -18.79
CA CYS A 182 9.19 4.44 -19.84
C CYS A 182 8.99 5.68 -20.72
N VAL A 183 8.88 6.87 -20.13
CA VAL A 183 8.75 8.13 -20.88
C VAL A 183 9.95 8.36 -21.80
N MET A 184 11.19 8.18 -21.30
CA MET A 184 12.40 8.34 -22.09
C MET A 184 12.50 7.33 -23.24
N GLN A 185 12.09 6.07 -23.02
CA GLN A 185 12.03 5.05 -24.06
C GLN A 185 11.01 5.41 -25.16
N LEU A 186 9.85 5.97 -24.78
CA LEU A 186 8.83 6.42 -25.73
C LEU A 186 9.27 7.65 -26.53
N ILE A 187 10.01 8.57 -25.93
CA ILE A 187 10.64 9.71 -26.64
C ILE A 187 11.55 9.20 -27.75
N GLU A 188 12.38 8.21 -27.47
CA GLU A 188 13.27 7.59 -28.47
C GLU A 188 12.47 6.83 -29.53
N LEU A 189 11.52 6.00 -29.12
CA LEU A 189 10.68 5.20 -30.02
C LEU A 189 9.92 6.08 -31.01
N TRP A 190 9.39 7.20 -30.55
CA TRP A 190 8.57 8.11 -31.36
C TRP A 190 9.38 9.22 -32.05
N GLY A 191 10.70 9.29 -31.83
CA GLY A 191 11.58 10.26 -32.46
C GLY A 191 11.23 11.72 -32.13
N LEU A 192 10.87 12.02 -30.88
CA LEU A 192 10.37 13.33 -30.46
C LEU A 192 11.47 14.42 -30.30
N GLY A 193 12.73 14.06 -30.56
CA GLY A 193 13.86 15.00 -30.60
C GLY A 193 14.59 15.21 -29.29
N ASP A 194 15.86 15.63 -29.42
CA ASP A 194 16.76 15.79 -28.27
C ASP A 194 16.38 16.97 -27.37
N GLU A 195 15.78 18.04 -27.91
CA GLU A 195 15.36 19.20 -27.15
C GLU A 195 14.22 18.84 -26.17
N PHE A 196 13.23 18.08 -26.61
CA PHE A 196 12.17 17.60 -25.75
C PHE A 196 12.71 16.60 -24.70
N LYS A 197 13.56 15.68 -25.11
CA LYS A 197 14.23 14.74 -24.21
C LYS A 197 14.97 15.48 -23.09
N LYS A 198 15.74 16.51 -23.44
CA LYS A 198 16.43 17.37 -22.47
C LYS A 198 15.46 18.12 -21.55
N TRP A 199 14.37 18.65 -22.10
CA TRP A 199 13.35 19.34 -21.30
C TRP A 199 12.69 18.40 -20.29
N VAL A 200 12.37 17.16 -20.67
CA VAL A 200 11.84 16.14 -19.74
C VAL A 200 12.86 15.81 -18.67
N ASP A 201 14.14 15.68 -19.01
CA ASP A 201 15.20 15.31 -18.07
C ASP A 201 15.50 16.42 -17.04
N GLU A 202 15.56 17.67 -17.48
CA GLU A 202 16.02 18.80 -16.66
C GLU A 202 14.87 19.62 -16.03
N ALA A 203 13.76 19.82 -16.74
CA ALA A 203 12.64 20.65 -16.29
C ALA A 203 11.62 19.84 -15.47
N CYS A 204 11.35 18.59 -15.85
CA CYS A 204 10.43 17.75 -15.13
C CYS A 204 11.09 17.08 -13.91
N VAL A 205 10.27 16.78 -12.90
CA VAL A 205 10.71 16.09 -11.68
C VAL A 205 9.94 14.78 -11.58
N PHE A 206 10.63 13.66 -11.56
CA PHE A 206 10.04 12.36 -11.33
C PHE A 206 10.37 11.93 -9.89
N THR A 207 9.37 11.96 -9.02
CA THR A 207 9.52 11.51 -7.62
C THR A 207 9.21 10.04 -7.52
N SER A 208 9.84 9.33 -6.58
CA SER A 208 9.40 8.00 -6.19
C SER A 208 8.64 8.07 -4.88
N THR A 209 7.50 7.39 -4.78
CA THR A 209 6.65 7.55 -3.60
C THR A 209 6.29 6.23 -2.93
N LEU A 210 6.09 6.30 -1.62
CA LEU A 210 5.55 5.23 -0.79
C LEU A 210 4.28 5.75 -0.13
N VAL A 211 3.18 5.05 -0.33
CA VAL A 211 1.88 5.40 0.26
C VAL A 211 1.39 4.31 1.21
N ASP A 212 0.64 4.71 2.23
CA ASP A 212 0.00 3.78 3.17
C ASP A 212 -1.30 4.36 3.72
N ARG A 213 -2.41 3.83 3.31
CA ARG A 213 -3.77 4.00 3.84
C ARG A 213 -4.62 2.86 3.33
N ILE A 214 -5.46 2.28 4.17
CA ILE A 214 -6.49 1.34 3.74
C ILE A 214 -7.71 2.13 3.27
N ILE A 215 -8.05 1.98 2.00
CA ILE A 215 -9.28 2.49 1.40
C ILE A 215 -10.15 1.30 1.04
N THR A 216 -11.32 1.21 1.66
CA THR A 216 -12.28 0.11 1.45
C THR A 216 -13.26 0.36 0.32
N GLY A 217 -13.28 1.59 -0.21
CA GLY A 217 -14.07 1.98 -1.36
C GLY A 217 -15.50 2.37 -1.04
N TYR A 218 -16.40 2.18 -2.00
CA TYR A 218 -17.81 2.55 -1.86
C TYR A 218 -18.57 1.54 -0.97
N PRO A 219 -19.35 1.98 0.03
CA PRO A 219 -20.02 1.11 1.00
C PRO A 219 -21.35 0.53 0.46
N ARG A 220 -21.29 -0.30 -0.56
CA ARG A 220 -22.47 -0.84 -1.29
C ARG A 220 -23.50 -1.50 -0.38
N ALA A 221 -23.05 -2.22 0.65
CA ALA A 221 -23.91 -2.95 1.56
C ALA A 221 -24.72 -2.06 2.51
N THR A 222 -24.25 -0.84 2.77
CA THR A 222 -24.82 0.10 3.74
C THR A 222 -25.14 1.46 3.11
N GLU A 223 -25.17 1.54 1.80
CA GLU A 223 -25.34 2.76 1.00
C GLU A 223 -26.46 3.66 1.52
N GLN A 224 -27.67 3.12 1.69
CA GLN A 224 -28.85 3.87 2.14
C GLN A 224 -28.68 4.42 3.56
N GLU A 225 -28.15 3.62 4.45
CA GLU A 225 -27.87 4.04 5.84
C GLU A 225 -26.85 5.18 5.88
N GLU A 226 -25.85 5.14 4.98
CA GLU A 226 -24.87 6.20 4.89
C GLU A 226 -25.48 7.51 4.39
N TRP A 227 -26.31 7.45 3.34
CA TRP A 227 -27.01 8.63 2.83
C TRP A 227 -27.97 9.23 3.88
N GLU A 228 -28.69 8.40 4.65
CA GLU A 228 -29.53 8.85 5.75
C GLU A 228 -28.74 9.60 6.82
N LYS A 229 -27.55 9.07 7.19
CA LYS A 229 -26.65 9.72 8.15
C LYS A 229 -26.07 11.04 7.64
N LEU A 230 -25.76 11.10 6.33
CA LEU A 230 -25.18 12.27 5.68
C LEU A 230 -26.24 13.33 5.35
N GLY A 231 -27.50 12.93 5.13
CA GLY A 231 -28.61 13.81 4.73
C GLY A 231 -28.63 14.15 3.24
N TYR A 232 -27.87 13.44 2.41
CA TYR A 232 -27.81 13.55 0.95
C TYR A 232 -27.37 12.23 0.31
N GLU A 233 -27.65 12.06 -0.98
CA GLU A 233 -27.16 10.94 -1.79
C GLU A 233 -25.76 11.24 -2.31
N ASP A 234 -24.87 10.28 -2.17
CA ASP A 234 -23.50 10.35 -2.68
C ASP A 234 -23.12 9.00 -3.30
N HIS A 235 -23.18 8.93 -4.62
CA HIS A 235 -22.97 7.70 -5.39
C HIS A 235 -21.48 7.40 -5.67
N ILE A 236 -20.60 8.32 -5.29
CA ILE A 236 -19.16 8.18 -5.46
C ILE A 236 -18.39 8.39 -4.15
N MET A 237 -19.07 8.27 -2.99
CA MET A 237 -18.40 8.34 -1.70
C MET A 237 -17.33 7.27 -1.55
N VAL A 238 -16.36 7.52 -0.67
CA VAL A 238 -15.24 6.62 -0.39
C VAL A 238 -15.12 6.40 1.10
N THR A 239 -14.93 5.16 1.50
CA THR A 239 -14.62 4.80 2.89
C THR A 239 -13.18 4.34 3.05
N GLY A 240 -12.60 4.58 4.21
CA GLY A 240 -11.23 4.19 4.53
C GLY A 240 -10.88 4.37 6.00
N GLU A 241 -9.60 4.20 6.33
CA GLU A 241 -9.09 4.42 7.68
C GLU A 241 -8.55 5.84 7.88
N PRO A 242 -8.51 6.36 9.14
CA PRO A 242 -7.91 7.66 9.45
C PRO A 242 -6.41 7.73 9.21
N PHE A 243 -5.69 6.64 9.45
CA PHE A 243 -4.25 6.57 9.23
C PHE A 243 -3.89 6.88 7.76
N ALA A 244 -2.82 7.65 7.58
CA ALA A 244 -2.21 7.87 6.28
C ALA A 244 -0.71 8.09 6.42
N LEU A 245 0.02 7.77 5.37
CA LEU A 245 1.42 8.11 5.21
C LEU A 245 1.73 8.26 3.72
N TRP A 246 2.37 9.38 3.37
CA TRP A 246 2.90 9.60 2.03
C TRP A 246 4.36 10.02 2.12
N VAL A 247 5.28 9.15 1.72
CA VAL A 247 6.71 9.47 1.64
C VAL A 247 7.03 9.78 0.17
N ILE A 248 7.61 10.92 -0.07
CA ILE A 248 7.96 11.43 -1.41
C ILE A 248 9.47 11.59 -1.46
N GLU A 249 10.13 10.71 -2.23
CA GLU A 249 11.55 10.82 -2.53
C GLU A 249 11.73 11.68 -3.77
N SER A 250 12.49 12.75 -3.66
CA SER A 250 12.74 13.69 -4.75
C SER A 250 14.17 14.22 -4.72
N ALA A 251 14.80 14.28 -5.90
CA ALA A 251 16.11 14.90 -6.07
C ALA A 251 16.06 16.44 -5.99
N LYS A 252 14.88 17.04 -6.17
CA LYS A 252 14.66 18.48 -6.04
C LYS A 252 13.70 18.74 -4.89
N ASP A 253 13.96 19.79 -4.12
CA ASP A 253 13.03 20.22 -3.07
C ASP A 253 11.74 20.78 -3.70
N ILE A 254 10.64 20.08 -3.51
CA ILE A 254 9.29 20.46 -3.96
C ILE A 254 8.38 20.83 -2.78
N SER A 255 8.90 20.83 -1.55
CA SER A 255 8.10 21.02 -0.34
C SER A 255 7.38 22.36 -0.28
N LYS A 256 7.96 23.40 -0.87
CA LYS A 256 7.34 24.74 -0.96
C LYS A 256 6.23 24.82 -2.01
N GLU A 257 6.33 24.01 -3.08
CA GLU A 257 5.32 23.97 -4.13
C GLU A 257 4.16 23.01 -3.76
N PHE A 258 4.45 22.01 -2.94
CA PHE A 258 3.49 20.99 -2.46
C PHE A 258 3.45 20.93 -0.93
N PRO A 259 3.03 22.01 -0.24
CA PRO A 259 3.20 22.21 1.19
C PRO A 259 2.16 21.44 2.04
N LEU A 260 1.92 20.19 1.77
CA LEU A 260 0.97 19.35 2.52
C LEU A 260 1.38 19.13 3.98
N PRO A 261 2.68 19.00 4.35
CA PRO A 261 3.08 18.94 5.75
C PRO A 261 2.69 20.17 6.56
N ASP A 262 2.69 21.37 5.93
CA ASP A 262 2.30 22.61 6.61
C ASP A 262 0.80 22.67 6.95
N ALA A 263 0.01 21.79 6.36
CA ALA A 263 -1.39 21.55 6.71
C ALA A 263 -1.56 20.44 7.76
N GLY A 264 -0.48 19.99 8.42
CA GLY A 264 -0.51 18.90 9.40
C GLY A 264 -0.76 17.52 8.79
N LEU A 265 -0.57 17.36 7.49
CA LEU A 265 -0.79 16.11 6.79
C LEU A 265 0.44 15.20 6.89
N PRO A 266 0.25 13.86 6.94
CA PRO A 266 1.33 12.89 7.12
C PRO A 266 2.12 12.65 5.82
N VAL A 267 2.71 13.70 5.29
CA VAL A 267 3.56 13.70 4.10
C VAL A 267 5.01 13.99 4.51
N ILE A 268 5.92 13.14 4.04
CA ILE A 268 7.35 13.22 4.35
C ILE A 268 8.11 13.40 3.03
N PHE A 269 8.88 14.48 2.91
CA PHE A 269 9.85 14.64 1.83
C PHE A 269 11.21 14.09 2.27
N THR A 270 11.85 13.32 1.40
CA THR A 270 13.15 12.69 1.69
C THR A 270 13.97 12.55 0.42
N ASP A 271 15.26 12.36 0.57
CA ASP A 271 16.17 11.93 -0.49
C ASP A 271 16.36 10.41 -0.55
N ASN A 272 15.77 9.66 0.42
CA ASN A 272 15.85 8.21 0.48
C ASN A 272 14.62 7.62 1.20
N GLN A 273 13.72 6.99 0.45
CA GLN A 273 12.52 6.36 1.01
C GLN A 273 12.75 4.94 1.59
N LYS A 274 13.91 4.32 1.32
CA LYS A 274 14.18 2.92 1.74
C LYS A 274 13.97 2.67 3.23
N PRO A 275 14.42 3.54 4.17
CA PRO A 275 14.18 3.34 5.60
C PRO A 275 12.69 3.32 5.95
N TYR A 276 11.88 4.17 5.33
CA TYR A 276 10.43 4.24 5.54
C TYR A 276 9.71 3.00 4.98
N LYS A 277 10.16 2.51 3.82
CA LYS A 277 9.69 1.26 3.26
C LYS A 277 10.02 0.07 4.17
N GLN A 278 11.26 0.01 4.67
CA GLN A 278 11.67 -1.01 5.63
C GLN A 278 10.82 -0.95 6.91
N ARG A 279 10.58 0.24 7.47
CA ARG A 279 9.70 0.46 8.62
C ARG A 279 8.31 -0.13 8.36
N LYS A 280 7.67 0.23 7.24
CA LYS A 280 6.34 -0.30 6.87
C LYS A 280 6.35 -1.82 6.73
N VAL A 281 7.30 -2.35 5.96
CA VAL A 281 7.37 -3.80 5.68
C VAL A 281 7.65 -4.60 6.94
N ARG A 282 8.53 -4.13 7.81
CA ARG A 282 8.94 -4.91 8.98
C ARG A 282 8.01 -4.72 10.18
N ILE A 283 7.55 -3.50 10.47
CA ILE A 283 6.65 -3.26 11.61
C ILE A 283 5.21 -3.64 11.26
N LEU A 284 4.62 -3.10 10.18
CA LEU A 284 3.22 -3.39 9.85
C LEU A 284 3.04 -4.79 9.27
N ASN A 285 3.71 -5.05 8.13
CA ASN A 285 3.51 -6.32 7.43
C ASN A 285 4.20 -7.49 8.14
N GLY A 286 5.34 -7.22 8.78
CA GLY A 286 6.09 -8.19 9.57
C GLY A 286 5.32 -8.62 10.81
N ALA A 287 4.67 -7.68 11.52
CA ALA A 287 3.80 -8.02 12.64
C ALA A 287 2.69 -9.00 12.20
N HIS A 288 1.90 -8.65 11.17
CA HIS A 288 0.90 -9.58 10.64
C HIS A 288 1.50 -10.96 10.37
N THR A 289 2.62 -11.02 9.65
CA THR A 289 3.24 -12.30 9.26
C THR A 289 3.74 -13.10 10.46
N SER A 290 4.19 -12.43 11.54
CA SER A 290 4.72 -13.12 12.72
C SER A 290 3.64 -13.73 13.62
N PHE A 291 2.45 -13.08 13.73
CA PHE A 291 1.46 -13.54 14.72
C PHE A 291 0.19 -14.20 14.14
N VAL A 292 -0.22 -13.88 12.90
CA VAL A 292 -1.56 -14.30 12.42
C VAL A 292 -1.76 -15.80 12.38
N LEU A 293 -0.71 -16.58 12.04
CA LEU A 293 -0.80 -18.04 11.97
C LEU A 293 -0.92 -18.65 13.37
N ALA A 294 -0.11 -18.17 14.32
CA ALA A 294 -0.22 -18.56 15.72
C ALA A 294 -1.59 -18.18 16.30
N SER A 295 -2.04 -16.96 16.03
CA SER A 295 -3.34 -16.47 16.48
C SER A 295 -4.50 -17.29 15.94
N TYR A 296 -4.45 -17.66 14.65
CA TYR A 296 -5.46 -18.54 14.07
C TYR A 296 -5.49 -19.89 14.78
N LEU A 297 -4.34 -20.51 15.00
CA LEU A 297 -4.25 -21.78 15.73
C LEU A 297 -4.61 -21.67 17.22
N CYS A 298 -4.63 -20.46 17.79
CA CYS A 298 -5.14 -20.18 19.13
C CYS A 298 -6.66 -19.93 19.19
N GLY A 299 -7.37 -19.98 18.05
CA GLY A 299 -8.84 -19.86 17.99
C GLY A 299 -9.36 -18.49 17.55
N ASN A 300 -8.50 -17.55 17.20
CA ASN A 300 -8.94 -16.26 16.66
C ASN A 300 -9.16 -16.35 15.13
N ASP A 301 -10.10 -15.58 14.59
CA ASP A 301 -10.44 -15.57 13.16
C ASP A 301 -10.11 -14.24 12.46
N ILE A 302 -10.08 -13.12 13.22
CA ILE A 302 -9.80 -11.79 12.69
C ILE A 302 -8.73 -11.09 13.52
N VAL A 303 -8.06 -10.10 12.90
CA VAL A 303 -6.97 -9.32 13.52
C VAL A 303 -7.43 -8.65 14.82
N ARG A 304 -8.64 -8.09 14.85
CA ARG A 304 -9.15 -7.42 16.04
C ARG A 304 -9.30 -8.37 17.24
N GLN A 305 -9.76 -9.60 17.04
CA GLN A 305 -9.80 -10.61 18.10
C GLN A 305 -8.40 -10.90 18.63
N SER A 306 -7.40 -10.97 17.74
CA SER A 306 -6.00 -11.15 18.14
C SER A 306 -5.49 -10.00 19.02
N MET A 307 -5.96 -8.78 18.79
CA MET A 307 -5.60 -7.62 19.62
C MET A 307 -6.32 -7.58 20.96
N GLN A 308 -7.46 -8.25 21.08
CA GLN A 308 -8.21 -8.42 22.32
C GLN A 308 -7.74 -9.63 23.13
N ASP A 309 -6.97 -10.54 22.54
CA ASP A 309 -6.33 -11.67 23.17
C ASP A 309 -4.97 -11.22 23.74
N ASP A 310 -4.87 -11.18 25.06
CA ASP A 310 -3.68 -10.64 25.76
C ASP A 310 -2.40 -11.41 25.40
N ASP A 311 -2.45 -12.73 25.24
CA ASP A 311 -1.30 -13.55 24.90
C ASP A 311 -0.76 -13.21 23.53
N ILE A 312 -1.66 -13.15 22.53
CA ILE A 312 -1.32 -12.81 21.14
C ILE A 312 -0.86 -11.37 21.00
N ARG A 313 -1.56 -10.45 21.67
CA ARG A 313 -1.17 -9.03 21.66
C ARG A 313 0.23 -8.83 22.26
N ASN A 314 0.51 -9.45 23.40
CA ASN A 314 1.83 -9.35 24.03
C ASN A 314 2.92 -9.96 23.15
N PHE A 315 2.68 -11.13 22.54
CA PHE A 315 3.58 -11.73 21.58
C PHE A 315 3.92 -10.77 20.43
N MET A 316 2.90 -10.17 19.82
CA MET A 316 3.07 -9.20 18.73
C MET A 316 3.85 -7.95 19.19
N LEU A 317 3.49 -7.37 20.36
CA LEU A 317 4.16 -6.18 20.86
C LEU A 317 5.65 -6.46 21.13
N LYS A 318 5.99 -7.55 21.79
CA LYS A 318 7.39 -7.94 22.03
C LYS A 318 8.15 -8.18 20.72
N THR A 319 7.50 -8.84 19.74
CA THR A 319 8.09 -9.01 18.41
C THR A 319 8.46 -7.65 17.80
N ILE A 320 7.55 -6.67 17.84
CA ILE A 320 7.78 -5.35 17.25
C ILE A 320 8.83 -4.57 18.04
N TYR A 321 8.63 -4.39 19.36
CA TYR A 321 9.44 -3.46 20.14
C TYR A 321 10.81 -4.02 20.51
N ASP A 322 10.91 -5.30 20.84
CA ASP A 322 12.13 -5.90 21.36
C ASP A 322 12.99 -6.53 20.25
N GLU A 323 12.39 -6.98 19.14
CA GLU A 323 13.11 -7.74 18.12
C GLU A 323 13.19 -7.05 16.76
N VAL A 324 12.13 -6.33 16.32
CA VAL A 324 12.09 -5.69 14.99
C VAL A 324 12.69 -4.28 15.05
N ILE A 325 12.16 -3.40 15.92
CA ILE A 325 12.59 -1.99 16.01
C ILE A 325 14.11 -1.87 16.16
N PRO A 326 14.80 -2.66 17.02
CA PRO A 326 16.24 -2.56 17.17
C PRO A 326 17.04 -2.83 15.88
N THR A 327 16.43 -3.45 14.86
CA THR A 327 17.09 -3.78 13.58
C THR A 327 16.88 -2.74 12.48
N LEU A 328 16.12 -1.69 12.76
CA LEU A 328 15.80 -0.62 11.79
C LEU A 328 16.70 0.60 12.00
N SER A 329 16.85 1.42 10.96
CA SER A 329 17.78 2.55 10.93
C SER A 329 17.17 3.91 11.24
N LEU A 330 15.83 4.03 11.22
CA LEU A 330 15.15 5.28 11.61
C LEU A 330 15.27 5.52 13.13
N PRO A 331 15.08 6.77 13.59
CA PRO A 331 15.07 7.08 15.01
C PRO A 331 14.06 6.22 15.80
N GLU A 332 14.48 5.72 16.95
CA GLU A 332 13.69 4.76 17.75
C GLU A 332 12.32 5.32 18.14
N ASP A 333 12.24 6.60 18.49
CA ASP A 333 10.99 7.24 18.85
C ASP A 333 10.01 7.30 17.69
N GLU A 334 10.51 7.55 16.47
CA GLU A 334 9.71 7.54 15.23
C GLU A 334 9.20 6.12 14.93
N LEU A 335 10.04 5.11 15.12
CA LEU A 335 9.67 3.70 14.95
C LEU A 335 8.62 3.26 15.96
N LYS A 336 8.75 3.67 17.23
CA LYS A 336 7.77 3.40 18.29
C LYS A 336 6.44 4.11 18.05
N GLN A 337 6.47 5.35 17.58
CA GLN A 337 5.26 6.07 17.20
C GLN A 337 4.52 5.34 16.08
N PHE A 338 5.23 4.94 15.02
CA PHE A 338 4.64 4.18 13.91
C PHE A 338 4.09 2.82 14.38
N ALA A 339 4.79 2.13 15.29
CA ALA A 339 4.30 0.88 15.89
C ALA A 339 2.99 1.08 16.67
N GLY A 340 2.87 2.19 17.41
CA GLY A 340 1.62 2.57 18.10
C GLY A 340 0.46 2.76 17.12
N GLU A 341 0.71 3.42 15.99
CA GLU A 341 -0.32 3.57 14.93
C GLU A 341 -0.71 2.21 14.33
N VAL A 342 0.23 1.30 14.13
CA VAL A 342 -0.06 -0.06 13.64
C VAL A 342 -0.97 -0.81 14.62
N VAL A 343 -0.74 -0.72 15.94
CA VAL A 343 -1.59 -1.32 16.97
C VAL A 343 -3.00 -0.74 16.90
N ASN A 344 -3.14 0.58 16.76
CA ASN A 344 -4.43 1.24 16.61
C ASN A 344 -5.19 0.77 15.37
N ARG A 345 -4.48 0.57 14.24
CA ARG A 345 -5.05 0.05 12.98
C ARG A 345 -5.53 -1.39 13.14
N PHE A 346 -4.76 -2.25 13.80
CA PHE A 346 -5.13 -3.64 14.03
C PHE A 346 -6.36 -3.78 14.95
N ASN A 347 -6.58 -2.83 15.83
CA ASN A 347 -7.74 -2.79 16.72
C ASN A 347 -8.91 -1.97 16.14
N ASN A 348 -8.94 -1.71 14.82
CA ASN A 348 -9.99 -0.94 14.18
C ASN A 348 -11.34 -1.67 14.24
N PRO A 349 -12.39 -1.11 14.90
CA PRO A 349 -13.68 -1.76 15.06
C PRO A 349 -14.51 -1.81 13.76
N TYR A 350 -14.11 -1.08 12.75
CA TYR A 350 -14.82 -1.00 11.47
C TYR A 350 -14.27 -1.93 10.38
N VAL A 351 -13.20 -2.69 10.69
CA VAL A 351 -12.56 -3.60 9.73
C VAL A 351 -12.39 -4.98 10.36
N ASP A 352 -13.06 -5.97 9.80
CA ASP A 352 -12.89 -7.37 10.13
C ASP A 352 -11.92 -8.03 9.16
N HIS A 353 -10.62 -7.89 9.45
CA HIS A 353 -9.57 -8.45 8.61
C HIS A 353 -9.33 -9.92 8.98
N ALA A 354 -9.79 -10.84 8.14
CA ALA A 354 -9.67 -12.27 8.37
C ALA A 354 -8.20 -12.74 8.38
N LEU A 355 -7.82 -13.53 9.40
CA LEU A 355 -6.46 -14.06 9.52
C LEU A 355 -6.13 -14.98 8.34
N LEU A 356 -7.08 -15.79 7.84
CA LEU A 356 -6.88 -16.64 6.67
C LEU A 356 -6.65 -15.84 5.38
N ALA A 357 -7.22 -14.64 5.22
CA ALA A 357 -6.92 -13.77 4.08
C ALA A 357 -5.48 -13.23 4.15
N ILE A 358 -4.96 -13.01 5.35
CA ILE A 358 -3.56 -12.59 5.55
C ILE A 358 -2.59 -13.76 5.35
N SER A 359 -3.00 -14.98 5.67
CA SER A 359 -2.15 -16.19 5.64
C SER A 359 -1.71 -16.62 4.25
N LEU A 360 -2.30 -16.08 3.18
CA LEU A 360 -1.92 -16.39 1.80
C LEU A 360 -0.42 -16.15 1.56
N ASN A 361 0.26 -17.13 0.95
CA ASN A 361 1.69 -17.03 0.61
C ASN A 361 2.59 -16.68 1.81
N SER A 362 2.37 -17.34 2.96
CA SER A 362 3.07 -16.98 4.20
C SER A 362 4.56 -17.29 4.17
N VAL A 363 5.02 -18.26 3.40
CA VAL A 363 6.47 -18.58 3.31
C VAL A 363 7.23 -17.43 2.65
N SER A 364 6.81 -16.99 1.48
CA SER A 364 7.43 -15.85 0.79
C SER A 364 7.29 -14.55 1.57
N LYS A 365 6.15 -14.32 2.22
CA LYS A 365 5.94 -13.16 3.10
C LYS A 365 6.87 -13.21 4.31
N TRP A 366 7.07 -14.37 4.94
CA TRP A 366 7.98 -14.50 6.07
C TRP A 366 9.42 -14.18 5.67
N ARG A 367 9.87 -14.73 4.52
CA ARG A 367 11.17 -14.38 3.92
C ARG A 367 11.33 -12.87 3.75
N ALA A 368 10.35 -12.20 3.17
CA ALA A 368 10.47 -10.77 2.83
C ALA A 368 10.33 -9.84 4.05
N ARG A 369 9.56 -10.23 5.07
CA ARG A 369 9.09 -9.32 6.13
C ARG A 369 9.71 -9.61 7.51
N CYS A 370 9.94 -10.89 7.85
CA CYS A 370 10.43 -11.34 9.16
C CYS A 370 11.91 -11.72 9.14
N MET A 371 12.34 -12.47 8.11
CA MET A 371 13.72 -12.96 8.01
C MET A 371 14.77 -11.85 8.11
N PRO A 372 14.66 -10.68 7.45
CA PRO A 372 15.65 -9.62 7.58
C PRO A 372 15.76 -9.06 9.00
N SER A 373 14.65 -9.09 9.79
CA SER A 373 14.68 -8.67 11.19
C SER A 373 15.36 -9.74 12.07
N LEU A 374 15.06 -11.02 11.84
CA LEU A 374 15.71 -12.12 12.55
C LEU A 374 17.23 -12.07 12.33
N LEU A 375 17.67 -11.99 11.08
CA LEU A 375 19.10 -11.95 10.73
C LEU A 375 19.80 -10.70 11.30
N GLY A 376 19.20 -9.52 11.16
CA GLY A 376 19.73 -8.28 11.71
C GLY A 376 19.79 -8.27 13.23
N TYR A 377 18.85 -8.92 13.89
CA TYR A 377 18.87 -9.09 15.34
C TYR A 377 20.03 -10.01 15.77
N VAL A 378 20.22 -11.14 15.09
CA VAL A 378 21.34 -12.06 15.35
C VAL A 378 22.69 -11.37 15.10
N GLU A 379 22.82 -10.64 13.99
CA GLU A 379 24.04 -9.86 13.68
C GLU A 379 24.35 -8.83 14.77
N LYS A 380 23.33 -8.13 15.25
CA LYS A 380 23.50 -7.05 16.24
C LYS A 380 23.77 -7.56 17.66
N THR A 381 23.15 -8.67 18.04
CA THR A 381 23.12 -9.11 19.44
C THR A 381 23.88 -10.42 19.72
N GLY A 382 24.16 -11.21 18.69
CA GLY A 382 24.68 -12.57 18.81
C GLY A 382 23.67 -13.56 19.40
N LYS A 383 22.37 -13.21 19.52
CA LYS A 383 21.31 -14.03 20.10
C LYS A 383 20.17 -14.20 19.12
N LEU A 384 19.42 -15.29 19.26
CA LEU A 384 18.18 -15.50 18.49
C LEU A 384 17.06 -14.63 19.08
N PRO A 385 16.24 -13.95 18.23
CA PRO A 385 15.02 -13.31 18.66
C PRO A 385 13.95 -14.38 18.90
N ALA A 386 13.45 -14.49 20.13
CA ALA A 386 12.59 -15.60 20.55
C ALA A 386 11.26 -15.63 19.79
N HIS A 387 10.59 -14.46 19.64
CA HIS A 387 9.28 -14.35 19.03
C HIS A 387 9.34 -14.55 17.50
N LEU A 388 10.31 -13.96 16.82
CA LEU A 388 10.53 -14.18 15.37
C LEU A 388 10.91 -15.64 15.10
N THR A 389 11.71 -16.27 15.95
CA THR A 389 12.06 -17.71 15.84
C THR A 389 10.83 -18.58 16.05
N PHE A 390 9.99 -18.26 17.04
CA PHE A 390 8.75 -18.98 17.30
C PHE A 390 7.77 -18.84 16.11
N SER A 391 7.75 -17.69 15.44
CA SER A 391 6.88 -17.47 14.28
C SER A 391 7.17 -18.43 13.12
N ILE A 392 8.41 -18.94 13.00
CA ILE A 392 8.76 -20.02 12.04
C ILE A 392 8.07 -21.32 12.46
N ALA A 393 8.18 -21.71 13.74
CA ALA A 393 7.55 -22.91 14.24
C ALA A 393 6.01 -22.84 14.11
N ALA A 394 5.43 -21.66 14.37
CA ALA A 394 4.01 -21.42 14.18
C ALA A 394 3.58 -21.53 12.71
N LEU A 395 4.40 -21.03 11.76
CA LEU A 395 4.18 -21.20 10.33
C LEU A 395 4.20 -22.69 9.98
N MET A 396 5.21 -23.44 10.43
CA MET A 396 5.31 -24.88 10.16
C MET A 396 4.13 -25.66 10.76
N ALA A 397 3.67 -25.30 11.95
CA ALA A 397 2.49 -25.89 12.57
C ALA A 397 1.19 -25.57 11.80
N PHE A 398 1.03 -24.34 11.30
CA PHE A 398 -0.13 -23.95 10.50
C PHE A 398 -0.18 -24.70 9.16
N TYR A 399 0.98 -24.97 8.53
CA TYR A 399 1.07 -25.69 7.26
C TYR A 399 1.04 -27.22 7.42
N THR A 400 0.63 -27.73 8.58
CA THR A 400 0.54 -29.19 8.82
C THR A 400 -0.67 -29.76 8.10
N GLY A 401 -0.43 -30.53 7.03
CA GLY A 401 -1.45 -31.23 6.24
C GLY A 401 -0.78 -32.11 5.19
N THR A 402 -1.46 -33.20 4.77
CA THR A 402 -0.97 -34.16 3.78
C THR A 402 -1.78 -34.16 2.48
N GLU A 403 -2.99 -33.61 2.52
CA GLU A 403 -3.90 -33.55 1.36
C GLU A 403 -3.84 -32.21 0.66
N ILE A 404 -3.68 -32.23 -0.67
CA ILE A 404 -3.84 -31.04 -1.51
C ILE A 404 -5.14 -31.22 -2.32
N ARG A 405 -6.11 -30.34 -2.11
CA ARG A 405 -7.41 -30.31 -2.75
C ARG A 405 -7.67 -28.92 -3.35
N ASP A 406 -8.09 -28.82 -4.60
CA ASP A 406 -8.41 -27.56 -5.28
C ASP A 406 -7.31 -26.47 -5.16
N LYS A 407 -6.05 -26.90 -5.28
CA LYS A 407 -4.84 -26.06 -5.14
C LYS A 407 -4.59 -25.52 -3.72
N ALA A 408 -5.25 -26.04 -2.71
CA ALA A 408 -5.02 -25.72 -1.31
C ALA A 408 -4.49 -26.96 -0.56
N LEU A 409 -3.55 -26.77 0.37
CA LEU A 409 -3.19 -27.75 1.36
C LEU A 409 -4.25 -27.71 2.47
N ILE A 410 -4.76 -28.87 2.89
CA ILE A 410 -5.83 -28.94 3.90
C ILE A 410 -5.22 -29.02 5.29
N GLY A 411 -5.38 -27.94 6.06
CA GLY A 411 -5.05 -27.90 7.48
C GLY A 411 -6.26 -28.18 8.37
N HIS A 412 -6.02 -28.43 9.66
CA HIS A 412 -7.08 -28.70 10.63
C HIS A 412 -6.89 -27.84 11.89
N ARG A 413 -8.00 -27.22 12.35
CA ARG A 413 -8.09 -26.53 13.64
C ARG A 413 -9.36 -26.97 14.37
N ASP A 414 -9.21 -27.51 15.56
CA ASP A 414 -10.33 -27.97 16.37
C ASP A 414 -11.28 -28.93 15.63
N GLY A 415 -10.72 -29.82 14.79
CA GLY A 415 -11.47 -30.78 13.98
C GLY A 415 -12.14 -30.20 12.73
N GLN A 416 -11.95 -28.93 12.43
CA GLN A 416 -12.46 -28.29 11.22
C GLN A 416 -11.33 -28.08 10.21
N GLU A 417 -11.63 -28.33 8.92
CA GLU A 417 -10.71 -28.09 7.83
C GLU A 417 -10.56 -26.59 7.52
N TYR A 418 -9.35 -26.17 7.15
CA TYR A 418 -9.11 -24.87 6.55
C TYR A 418 -8.15 -24.98 5.37
N ASN A 419 -8.30 -24.05 4.41
CA ASN A 419 -7.49 -24.02 3.21
C ASN A 419 -6.21 -23.20 3.43
N ILE A 420 -5.06 -23.81 3.15
CA ILE A 420 -3.76 -23.16 3.12
C ILE A 420 -3.40 -22.88 1.66
N MET A 421 -3.25 -21.62 1.31
CA MET A 421 -2.96 -21.17 -0.04
C MET A 421 -1.55 -20.58 -0.11
N ASP A 422 -0.71 -21.20 -0.94
CA ASP A 422 0.67 -20.77 -1.19
C ASP A 422 1.11 -21.27 -2.58
N ASP A 423 2.34 -20.97 -2.97
CA ASP A 423 2.94 -21.50 -4.18
C ASP A 423 2.90 -23.04 -4.17
N LYS A 424 2.67 -23.63 -5.33
CA LYS A 424 2.54 -25.09 -5.48
C LYS A 424 3.71 -25.84 -4.86
N ALA A 425 4.95 -25.38 -5.08
CA ALA A 425 6.15 -26.00 -4.52
C ALA A 425 6.17 -26.00 -2.99
N VAL A 426 5.64 -24.94 -2.38
CA VAL A 426 5.49 -24.84 -0.91
C VAL A 426 4.48 -25.86 -0.41
N LEU A 427 3.30 -25.91 -1.01
CA LEU A 427 2.25 -26.85 -0.60
C LEU A 427 2.70 -28.32 -0.74
N GLU A 428 3.35 -28.68 -1.85
CA GLU A 428 3.91 -30.01 -2.08
C GLU A 428 5.02 -30.36 -1.07
N PHE A 429 5.87 -29.38 -0.72
CA PHE A 429 6.90 -29.57 0.31
C PHE A 429 6.29 -29.92 1.66
N PHE A 430 5.29 -29.17 2.12
CA PHE A 430 4.66 -29.43 3.42
C PHE A 430 3.89 -30.74 3.41
N ALA A 431 3.14 -31.06 2.37
CA ALA A 431 2.41 -32.34 2.23
C ALA A 431 3.36 -33.55 2.31
N ALA A 432 4.56 -33.43 1.74
CA ALA A 432 5.52 -34.53 1.71
C ALA A 432 6.39 -34.65 2.99
N ASN A 433 6.44 -33.63 3.84
CA ASN A 433 7.41 -33.58 4.92
C ASN A 433 6.81 -33.42 6.33
N CYS A 434 5.54 -32.98 6.48
CA CYS A 434 4.97 -32.66 7.79
C CYS A 434 4.84 -33.88 8.75
N GLU A 435 4.82 -35.11 8.24
CA GLU A 435 4.75 -36.35 9.03
C GLU A 435 6.15 -36.88 9.41
N LYS A 436 7.25 -36.31 8.88
CA LYS A 436 8.59 -36.70 9.28
C LYS A 436 8.87 -36.31 10.74
N ASP A 437 9.93 -36.89 11.31
CA ASP A 437 10.39 -36.43 12.62
C ASP A 437 10.68 -34.94 12.59
N THR A 438 10.46 -34.23 13.70
CA THR A 438 10.49 -32.78 13.76
C THR A 438 11.84 -32.21 13.32
N LYS A 439 12.94 -32.88 13.70
CA LYS A 439 14.29 -32.39 13.34
C LYS A 439 14.52 -32.47 11.84
N THR A 440 14.18 -33.58 11.21
CA THR A 440 14.29 -33.76 9.74
C THR A 440 13.41 -32.73 9.02
N PHE A 441 12.18 -32.55 9.47
CA PHE A 441 11.24 -31.62 8.86
C PHE A 441 11.75 -30.17 8.95
N VAL A 442 12.14 -29.71 10.14
CA VAL A 442 12.67 -28.36 10.36
C VAL A 442 13.96 -28.13 9.56
N THR A 443 14.91 -29.09 9.60
CA THR A 443 16.17 -28.96 8.87
C THR A 443 15.93 -28.84 7.36
N SER A 444 15.01 -29.67 6.81
CA SER A 444 14.66 -29.63 5.39
C SER A 444 13.98 -28.31 4.99
N PHE A 445 13.14 -27.75 5.86
CA PHE A 445 12.46 -26.48 5.61
C PHE A 445 13.45 -25.30 5.66
N LEU A 446 14.23 -25.18 6.73
CA LEU A 446 15.18 -24.09 6.90
C LEU A 446 16.33 -24.13 5.89
N GLY A 447 16.68 -25.33 5.39
CA GLY A 447 17.70 -25.51 4.35
C GLY A 447 17.20 -25.28 2.92
N ASN A 448 15.92 -24.99 2.73
CA ASN A 448 15.37 -24.79 1.39
C ASN A 448 15.72 -23.39 0.85
N GLU A 449 16.78 -23.31 0.04
CA GLU A 449 17.26 -22.06 -0.53
C GLU A 449 16.29 -21.41 -1.53
N ASP A 450 15.41 -22.18 -2.18
CA ASP A 450 14.36 -21.63 -3.05
C ASP A 450 13.34 -20.82 -2.23
N PHE A 451 13.02 -21.26 -1.01
CA PHE A 451 12.09 -20.56 -0.13
C PHE A 451 12.71 -19.33 0.51
N PHE A 452 13.96 -19.41 0.97
CA PHE A 452 14.59 -18.36 1.78
C PHE A 452 15.71 -17.59 1.08
N GLY A 453 16.18 -18.05 -0.09
CA GLY A 453 17.32 -17.46 -0.81
C GLY A 453 18.68 -17.80 -0.16
N GLN A 454 18.67 -18.56 0.94
CA GLN A 454 19.85 -19.03 1.66
C GLN A 454 19.48 -20.19 2.58
N ASP A 455 20.49 -20.93 3.03
CA ASP A 455 20.34 -21.99 4.03
C ASP A 455 20.31 -21.40 5.44
N LEU A 456 19.12 -21.35 6.07
CA LEU A 456 18.92 -20.82 7.42
C LEU A 456 19.45 -21.76 8.52
N ASN A 457 19.77 -23.02 8.23
CA ASN A 457 20.46 -23.89 9.19
C ASN A 457 21.84 -23.36 9.59
N LYS A 458 22.42 -22.46 8.77
CA LYS A 458 23.70 -21.79 9.07
C LYS A 458 23.58 -20.70 10.14
N VAL A 459 22.36 -20.30 10.52
CA VAL A 459 22.14 -19.35 11.62
C VAL A 459 22.32 -20.10 12.95
N PRO A 460 23.28 -19.69 13.79
CA PRO A 460 23.62 -20.42 15.00
C PRO A 460 22.43 -20.66 15.93
N GLY A 461 22.13 -21.93 16.24
CA GLY A 461 21.07 -22.34 17.16
C GLY A 461 19.65 -22.26 16.60
N LEU A 462 19.41 -21.72 15.39
CA LEU A 462 18.07 -21.51 14.86
C LEU A 462 17.32 -22.83 14.68
N THR A 463 17.93 -23.82 14.05
CA THR A 463 17.32 -25.12 13.81
C THR A 463 16.88 -25.79 15.12
N ASP A 464 17.76 -25.85 16.11
CA ASP A 464 17.44 -26.48 17.40
C ASP A 464 16.33 -25.71 18.14
N ALA A 465 16.30 -24.38 18.08
CA ALA A 465 15.25 -23.57 18.68
C ALA A 465 13.90 -23.79 17.99
N VAL A 466 13.85 -23.82 16.65
CA VAL A 466 12.61 -24.09 15.90
C VAL A 466 12.10 -25.51 16.17
N VAL A 467 13.00 -26.50 16.25
CA VAL A 467 12.64 -27.89 16.63
C VAL A 467 11.99 -27.91 18.01
N ALA A 468 12.62 -27.27 19.01
CA ALA A 468 12.08 -27.23 20.36
C ALA A 468 10.70 -26.55 20.43
N TYR A 469 10.51 -25.45 19.73
CA TYR A 469 9.21 -24.78 19.67
C TYR A 469 8.16 -25.60 18.94
N LEU A 470 8.49 -26.23 17.83
CA LEU A 470 7.53 -27.06 17.08
C LEU A 470 7.13 -28.33 17.86
N ASP A 471 8.08 -28.95 18.58
CA ASP A 471 7.79 -30.08 19.47
C ASP A 471 6.90 -29.65 20.64
N ASP A 472 7.14 -28.48 21.22
CA ASP A 472 6.26 -27.93 22.27
C ASP A 472 4.85 -27.62 21.75
N ILE A 473 4.72 -27.05 20.55
CA ILE A 473 3.41 -26.83 19.91
C ILE A 473 2.67 -28.14 19.68
N LYS A 474 3.37 -29.17 19.19
CA LYS A 474 2.78 -30.50 18.96
C LYS A 474 2.32 -31.17 20.26
N ALA A 475 3.11 -31.04 21.33
CA ALA A 475 2.83 -31.70 22.61
C ALA A 475 1.77 -30.96 23.45
N ASN A 476 1.78 -29.63 23.48
CA ASN A 476 1.01 -28.84 24.43
C ASN A 476 -0.02 -27.91 23.77
N GLY A 477 -0.01 -27.82 22.43
CA GLY A 477 -0.84 -26.90 21.67
C GLY A 477 -0.21 -25.50 21.52
N MET A 478 -0.70 -24.75 20.52
CA MET A 478 -0.13 -23.44 20.12
C MET A 478 -0.15 -22.44 21.28
N ARG A 479 -1.29 -22.28 21.97
CA ARG A 479 -1.42 -21.29 23.04
C ARG A 479 -0.46 -21.56 24.20
N ALA A 480 -0.39 -22.80 24.66
CA ALA A 480 0.48 -23.15 25.78
C ALA A 480 1.98 -22.95 25.44
N ALA A 481 2.38 -23.25 24.21
CA ALA A 481 3.74 -23.01 23.74
C ALA A 481 4.04 -21.50 23.63
N LEU A 482 3.12 -20.72 23.09
CA LEU A 482 3.24 -19.26 22.93
C LEU A 482 3.37 -18.56 24.29
N CYS A 483 2.56 -18.92 25.29
CA CYS A 483 2.62 -18.32 26.63
C CYS A 483 3.98 -18.51 27.35
N LYS A 484 4.80 -19.47 26.95
CA LYS A 484 6.12 -19.69 27.56
C LYS A 484 7.17 -18.68 27.10
N ILE A 485 6.92 -18.00 26.00
CA ILE A 485 7.83 -17.02 25.43
C ILE A 485 7.28 -15.58 25.52
N SER A 486 6.00 -15.45 25.84
CA SER A 486 5.28 -14.16 25.94
C SER A 486 5.57 -13.41 27.24
#